data_0d9e0a3bdc12fd4194f42975fd8a49eb
#
_entry.id   0d9e0a3bdc12fd4194f42975fd8a49eb
#
_cell.length_a   1.000
_cell.length_b   1.000
_cell.length_c   1.000
_cell.angle_alpha   90.00
_cell.angle_beta   90.00
_cell.angle_gamma   90.00
#
_symmetry.space_group_name_H-M   'P 1'
#
loop_
_entity.id
_entity.type
_entity.pdbx_description
1 polymer ?
#
loop_
_entity_poly.entity_id
_entity_poly.type
_entity_poly.pdbx_seq_one_letter_code
_entity_poly.pdbx_strand_id
1 'polypeptide(L)'
;GLALLSAPSLLIGLSPKYQNGINVDWCHGYIPQTVESFGVGLMAVSVFVVLLRFVRGKNWWAKLRPVCSVLLAAGMAFSVVWQRSAARSYEKGGRAYTVFAEGAEAGLADAVGTETPVVTDYPVWGGDLEAENAFFLRYADTDTNAHSLALWRAESHDEATVCRLGFALGSDKRTDISWLGTAADDNLDTVTAVTVYLPKQADPAGTLAYTTRAADGTETEHTQPLAELAQTKAENGGTLVTLPETAPIVGDTLRLQS
;
A
#
# COMPACT_ATOMS: atom_id res chain seq x y z
N GLY A 1 -4.50 -8.58 35.91
CA GLY A 1 -3.87 -8.83 34.58
C GLY A 1 -4.82 -8.55 33.41
N LEU A 2 -6.05 -9.08 33.47
CA LEU A 2 -7.06 -8.97 32.39
C LEU A 2 -7.47 -7.51 32.09
N ALA A 3 -7.76 -6.72 33.13
CA ALA A 3 -8.17 -5.33 32.99
C ALA A 3 -7.07 -4.45 32.37
N LEU A 4 -5.80 -4.76 32.64
CA LEU A 4 -4.66 -4.03 32.07
C LEU A 4 -4.41 -4.35 30.60
N LEU A 5 -4.79 -5.54 30.11
CA LEU A 5 -4.64 -5.93 28.71
C LEU A 5 -5.77 -5.43 27.81
N SER A 6 -6.98 -5.25 28.38
CA SER A 6 -8.13 -4.69 27.65
C SER A 6 -8.24 -3.16 27.77
N ALA A 7 -7.56 -2.52 28.73
CA ALA A 7 -7.64 -1.08 28.94
C ALA A 7 -7.19 -0.23 27.74
N PRO A 8 -6.10 -0.55 27.01
CA PRO A 8 -5.70 0.21 25.84
C PRO A 8 -6.75 0.19 24.73
N SER A 9 -7.36 -0.96 24.47
CA SER A 9 -8.38 -1.10 23.44
C SER A 9 -9.70 -0.42 23.80
N LEU A 10 -10.08 -0.46 25.07
CA LEU A 10 -11.21 0.30 25.60
C LEU A 10 -10.99 1.81 25.43
N LEU A 11 -9.79 2.32 25.73
CA LEU A 11 -9.46 3.75 25.58
C LEU A 11 -9.48 4.17 24.11
N ILE A 12 -8.99 3.32 23.21
CA ILE A 12 -9.01 3.59 21.77
C ILE A 12 -10.44 3.52 21.24
N GLY A 13 -11.24 2.53 21.66
CA GLY A 13 -12.65 2.41 21.30
C GLY A 13 -13.54 3.55 21.78
N LEU A 14 -13.09 4.35 22.75
CA LEU A 14 -13.76 5.58 23.18
C LEU A 14 -13.42 6.80 22.32
N SER A 15 -12.41 6.71 21.44
CA SER A 15 -12.05 7.82 20.55
C SER A 15 -13.03 7.92 19.37
N PRO A 16 -13.64 9.08 19.10
CA PRO A 16 -14.55 9.29 17.98
C PRO A 16 -13.92 8.93 16.62
N LYS A 17 -12.63 9.17 16.48
CA LYS A 17 -11.86 8.83 15.26
C LYS A 17 -11.93 7.32 14.93
N TYR A 18 -11.98 6.46 15.93
CA TYR A 18 -12.02 5.02 15.76
C TYR A 18 -13.42 4.43 15.78
N GLN A 19 -14.41 5.15 16.31
CA GLN A 19 -15.81 4.73 16.28
C GLN A 19 -16.44 4.88 14.89
N ASN A 20 -16.02 5.90 14.13
CA ASN A 20 -16.56 6.18 12.80
C ASN A 20 -15.86 5.42 11.65
N GLY A 21 -14.72 4.81 11.92
CA GLY A 21 -13.89 4.11 10.91
C GLY A 21 -13.85 2.59 11.03
N ILE A 22 -14.72 1.98 11.87
CA ILE A 22 -14.77 0.52 12.00
C ILE A 22 -15.61 -0.06 10.86
N ASN A 23 -15.11 0.03 9.65
CA ASN A 23 -15.30 -1.05 8.70
C ASN A 23 -14.40 -2.18 9.17
N VAL A 24 -14.99 -3.16 9.83
CA VAL A 24 -14.31 -4.39 10.22
C VAL A 24 -14.06 -5.20 8.95
N ASP A 25 -13.21 -4.70 8.11
CA ASP A 25 -12.56 -5.51 7.09
C ASP A 25 -11.64 -6.48 7.82
N TRP A 26 -11.92 -7.73 7.66
CA TRP A 26 -11.30 -8.87 8.35
C TRP A 26 -9.77 -8.91 8.29
N CYS A 27 -9.13 -7.99 7.57
CA CYS A 27 -7.70 -7.94 7.31
C CYS A 27 -6.97 -6.75 7.95
N HIS A 28 -7.66 -5.77 8.50
CA HIS A 28 -7.02 -4.58 9.06
C HIS A 28 -6.82 -4.76 10.57
N GLY A 29 -5.78 -5.51 10.92
CA GLY A 29 -5.31 -5.64 12.30
C GLY A 29 -4.69 -4.34 12.79
N TYR A 30 -5.42 -3.58 13.57
CA TYR A 30 -4.94 -2.42 14.27
C TYR A 30 -3.88 -2.81 15.33
N ILE A 31 -2.89 -1.96 15.59
CA ILE A 31 -1.88 -2.17 16.65
C ILE A 31 -2.50 -2.61 17.99
N PRO A 32 -3.65 -2.05 18.46
CA PRO A 32 -4.36 -2.54 19.61
C PRO A 32 -4.82 -3.99 19.53
N GLN A 33 -5.28 -4.46 18.37
CA GLN A 33 -5.68 -5.86 18.19
C GLN A 33 -4.50 -6.82 18.33
N THR A 34 -3.30 -6.40 18.00
CA THR A 34 -2.08 -7.20 18.20
C THR A 34 -1.82 -7.38 19.70
N VAL A 35 -1.94 -6.32 20.49
CA VAL A 35 -1.78 -6.39 21.95
C VAL A 35 -2.91 -7.18 22.60
N GLU A 36 -4.16 -7.01 22.15
CA GLU A 36 -5.33 -7.78 22.60
C GLU A 36 -5.18 -9.27 22.30
N SER A 37 -4.68 -9.64 21.13
CA SER A 37 -4.49 -11.04 20.75
C SER A 37 -3.52 -11.77 21.71
N PHE A 38 -2.48 -11.08 22.19
CA PHE A 38 -1.63 -11.60 23.27
C PHE A 38 -2.40 -11.79 24.58
N GLY A 39 -3.25 -10.83 24.94
CA GLY A 39 -4.08 -10.90 26.13
C GLY A 39 -5.09 -12.03 26.08
N VAL A 40 -5.78 -12.18 24.98
CA VAL A 40 -6.74 -13.28 24.72
C VAL A 40 -6.02 -14.63 24.70
N GLY A 41 -4.84 -14.71 24.09
CA GLY A 41 -4.02 -15.92 24.06
C GLY A 41 -3.58 -16.35 25.46
N LEU A 42 -3.10 -15.42 26.29
CA LEU A 42 -2.73 -15.67 27.68
C LEU A 42 -3.93 -16.12 28.54
N MET A 43 -5.11 -15.52 28.30
CA MET A 43 -6.35 -15.96 28.96
C MET A 43 -6.72 -17.38 28.57
N ALA A 44 -6.72 -17.68 27.27
CA ALA A 44 -7.05 -19.02 26.77
C ALA A 44 -6.10 -20.08 27.37
N VAL A 45 -4.80 -19.79 27.41
CA VAL A 45 -3.81 -20.66 28.06
C VAL A 45 -4.09 -20.81 29.56
N SER A 46 -4.39 -19.74 30.28
CA SER A 46 -4.69 -19.77 31.71
C SER A 46 -5.93 -20.60 32.02
N VAL A 47 -7.02 -20.39 31.26
CA VAL A 47 -8.26 -21.18 31.36
C VAL A 47 -7.97 -22.66 31.08
N PHE A 48 -7.20 -22.93 30.03
CA PHE A 48 -6.82 -24.30 29.67
C PHE A 48 -6.00 -24.98 30.76
N VAL A 49 -5.03 -24.29 31.37
CA VAL A 49 -4.24 -24.83 32.50
C VAL A 49 -5.11 -25.12 33.72
N VAL A 50 -6.08 -24.24 34.04
CA VAL A 50 -7.03 -24.46 35.13
C VAL A 50 -7.92 -25.67 34.83
N LEU A 51 -8.48 -25.76 33.62
CA LEU A 51 -9.27 -26.92 33.20
C LEU A 51 -8.47 -28.24 33.27
N LEU A 52 -7.21 -28.21 32.84
CA LEU A 52 -6.30 -29.35 32.95
C LEU A 52 -6.13 -29.85 34.40
N ARG A 53 -6.07 -28.93 35.38
CA ARG A 53 -5.97 -29.31 36.79
C ARG A 53 -7.21 -30.07 37.28
N PHE A 54 -8.41 -29.69 36.84
CA PHE A 54 -9.68 -30.34 37.21
C PHE A 54 -9.88 -31.69 36.53
N VAL A 55 -9.29 -31.87 35.34
CA VAL A 55 -9.51 -33.07 34.51
C VAL A 55 -8.37 -34.08 34.65
N ARG A 56 -7.21 -33.65 35.14
CA ARG A 56 -6.03 -34.47 35.35
C ARG A 56 -6.33 -35.53 36.44
N GLY A 57 -6.28 -36.80 36.05
CA GLY A 57 -6.57 -37.95 36.95
C GLY A 57 -7.90 -38.65 36.65
N LYS A 58 -8.73 -38.15 35.71
CA LYS A 58 -9.92 -38.86 35.28
C LYS A 58 -9.64 -39.77 34.08
N ASN A 59 -10.17 -41.01 34.10
CA ASN A 59 -9.90 -42.03 33.07
C ASN A 59 -10.31 -41.60 31.62
N TRP A 60 -11.29 -40.74 31.47
CA TRP A 60 -11.71 -40.23 30.18
C TRP A 60 -10.74 -39.21 29.59
N TRP A 61 -9.89 -38.57 30.40
CA TRP A 61 -8.90 -37.60 29.93
C TRP A 61 -7.88 -38.23 28.98
N ALA A 62 -7.47 -39.47 29.24
CA ALA A 62 -6.53 -40.18 28.35
C ALA A 62 -7.07 -40.30 26.91
N LYS A 63 -8.41 -40.41 26.75
CA LYS A 63 -9.07 -40.48 25.44
C LYS A 63 -9.25 -39.11 24.78
N LEU A 64 -9.45 -38.06 25.57
CA LEU A 64 -9.65 -36.68 25.03
C LEU A 64 -8.36 -35.94 24.74
N ARG A 65 -7.27 -36.29 25.38
CA ARG A 65 -5.95 -35.66 25.19
C ARG A 65 -5.53 -35.61 23.72
N PRO A 66 -5.57 -36.68 22.93
CA PRO A 66 -5.19 -36.62 21.52
C PRO A 66 -6.12 -35.71 20.69
N VAL A 67 -7.42 -35.71 20.98
CA VAL A 67 -8.38 -34.83 20.29
C VAL A 67 -8.07 -33.35 20.58
N CYS A 68 -7.84 -32.98 21.83
CA CYS A 68 -7.45 -31.64 22.22
C CYS A 68 -6.12 -31.21 21.58
N SER A 69 -5.15 -32.14 21.48
CA SER A 69 -3.88 -31.85 20.82
C SER A 69 -4.04 -31.57 19.31
N VAL A 70 -4.89 -32.32 18.62
CA VAL A 70 -5.19 -32.12 17.22
C VAL A 70 -5.90 -30.78 17.00
N LEU A 71 -6.90 -30.45 17.83
CA LEU A 71 -7.61 -29.18 17.74
C LEU A 71 -6.69 -27.98 17.99
N LEU A 72 -5.77 -28.11 18.95
CA LEU A 72 -4.77 -27.08 19.24
C LEU A 72 -3.79 -26.91 18.07
N ALA A 73 -3.32 -28.00 17.49
CA ALA A 73 -2.44 -27.97 16.32
C ALA A 73 -3.17 -27.36 15.10
N ALA A 74 -4.43 -27.71 14.87
CA ALA A 74 -5.24 -27.12 13.80
C ALA A 74 -5.47 -25.62 14.02
N GLY A 75 -5.76 -25.18 15.25
CA GLY A 75 -5.90 -23.78 15.60
C GLY A 75 -4.60 -22.99 15.39
N MET A 76 -3.47 -23.56 15.76
CA MET A 76 -2.16 -22.94 15.52
C MET A 76 -1.85 -22.84 14.02
N ALA A 77 -2.10 -23.91 13.26
CA ALA A 77 -1.91 -23.89 11.79
C ALA A 77 -2.80 -22.83 11.12
N PHE A 78 -4.06 -22.75 11.52
CA PHE A 78 -4.99 -21.71 11.05
C PHE A 78 -4.49 -20.30 11.39
N SER A 79 -4.03 -20.07 12.62
CA SER A 79 -3.47 -18.77 13.04
C SER A 79 -2.26 -18.37 12.21
N VAL A 80 -1.36 -19.30 11.89
CA VAL A 80 -0.18 -19.04 11.05
C VAL A 80 -0.59 -18.68 9.64
N VAL A 81 -1.55 -19.41 9.05
CA VAL A 81 -2.06 -19.10 7.69
C VAL A 81 -2.70 -17.72 7.66
N TRP A 82 -3.51 -17.41 8.67
CA TRP A 82 -4.17 -16.10 8.81
C TRP A 82 -3.17 -14.96 8.94
N GLN A 83 -2.18 -15.10 9.83
CA GLN A 83 -1.13 -14.09 10.03
C GLN A 83 -0.30 -13.86 8.76
N ARG A 84 0.01 -14.94 8.00
CA ARG A 84 0.70 -14.81 6.71
C ARG A 84 -0.13 -14.06 5.68
N SER A 85 -1.45 -14.29 5.64
CA SER A 85 -2.35 -13.56 4.74
C SER A 85 -2.40 -12.07 5.07
N ALA A 86 -2.57 -11.74 6.35
CA ALA A 86 -2.53 -10.37 6.83
C ALA A 86 -1.17 -9.69 6.53
N ALA A 87 -0.06 -10.36 6.84
CA ALA A 87 1.28 -9.85 6.59
C ALA A 87 1.52 -9.52 5.11
N ARG A 88 1.02 -10.36 4.18
CA ARG A 88 1.12 -10.09 2.74
C ARG A 88 0.30 -8.88 2.30
N SER A 89 -0.86 -8.65 2.91
CA SER A 89 -1.66 -7.46 2.63
C SER A 89 -0.94 -6.18 3.07
N TYR A 90 -0.39 -6.20 4.28
CA TYR A 90 0.42 -5.07 4.79
C TYR A 90 1.72 -4.86 4.00
N GLU A 91 2.35 -5.93 3.53
CA GLU A 91 3.56 -5.84 2.72
C GLU A 91 3.31 -5.07 1.42
N LYS A 92 2.21 -5.34 0.73
CA LYS A 92 1.84 -4.60 -0.49
C LYS A 92 1.64 -3.11 -0.21
N GLY A 93 0.86 -2.78 0.83
CA GLY A 93 0.65 -1.39 1.23
C GLY A 93 1.95 -0.69 1.64
N GLY A 94 2.80 -1.36 2.41
CA GLY A 94 4.11 -0.84 2.79
C GLY A 94 5.04 -0.62 1.60
N ARG A 95 5.01 -1.51 0.58
CA ARG A 95 5.78 -1.36 -0.65
C ARG A 95 5.31 -0.17 -1.48
N ALA A 96 3.99 -0.01 -1.64
CA ALA A 96 3.42 1.15 -2.33
C ALA A 96 3.85 2.46 -1.65
N TYR A 97 3.69 2.55 -0.32
CA TYR A 97 4.14 3.70 0.44
C TYR A 97 5.63 3.99 0.25
N THR A 98 6.47 2.95 0.30
CA THR A 98 7.93 3.10 0.15
C THR A 98 8.29 3.65 -1.23
N VAL A 99 7.72 3.11 -2.31
CA VAL A 99 8.06 3.56 -3.66
C VAL A 99 7.54 4.97 -3.95
N PHE A 100 6.43 5.37 -3.34
CA PHE A 100 5.96 6.75 -3.37
C PHE A 100 6.91 7.70 -2.65
N ALA A 101 7.32 7.34 -1.41
CA ALA A 101 8.24 8.15 -0.61
C ALA A 101 9.59 8.32 -1.30
N GLU A 102 10.17 7.22 -1.79
CA GLU A 102 11.43 7.24 -2.53
C GLU A 102 11.33 8.06 -3.83
N GLY A 103 10.20 7.96 -4.54
CA GLY A 103 9.95 8.77 -5.75
C GLY A 103 9.84 10.26 -5.44
N ALA A 104 9.14 10.63 -4.37
CA ALA A 104 9.03 12.01 -3.92
C ALA A 104 10.40 12.57 -3.51
N GLU A 105 11.18 11.84 -2.71
CA GLU A 105 12.56 12.21 -2.35
C GLU A 105 13.50 12.31 -3.56
N ALA A 106 13.20 11.59 -4.63
CA ALA A 106 13.97 11.64 -5.89
C ALA A 106 13.63 12.85 -6.76
N GLY A 107 12.67 13.67 -6.38
CA GLY A 107 12.22 14.82 -7.14
C GLY A 107 11.20 14.52 -8.23
N LEU A 108 10.47 13.39 -8.11
CA LEU A 108 9.45 13.02 -9.11
C LEU A 108 8.36 14.09 -9.26
N ALA A 109 8.03 14.79 -8.19
CA ALA A 109 7.03 15.85 -8.16
C ALA A 109 7.59 17.27 -8.28
N ASP A 110 8.90 17.48 -8.37
CA ASP A 110 9.53 18.81 -8.37
C ASP A 110 9.12 19.69 -9.57
N ALA A 111 8.74 19.06 -10.67
CA ALA A 111 8.29 19.77 -11.86
C ALA A 111 6.83 20.25 -11.77
N VAL A 112 6.09 19.82 -10.73
CA VAL A 112 4.68 20.17 -10.53
C VAL A 112 4.60 21.47 -9.75
N GLY A 113 3.94 22.49 -10.31
CA GLY A 113 3.68 23.74 -9.60
C GLY A 113 2.71 23.51 -8.43
N THR A 114 2.81 24.37 -7.40
CA THR A 114 1.93 24.32 -6.23
C THR A 114 0.43 24.49 -6.54
N GLU A 115 0.14 25.11 -7.67
CA GLU A 115 -1.23 25.34 -8.17
C GLU A 115 -1.80 24.14 -8.93
N THR A 116 -0.97 23.17 -9.33
CA THR A 116 -1.41 22.03 -10.14
C THR A 116 -1.81 20.89 -9.20
N PRO A 117 -3.06 20.41 -9.25
CA PRO A 117 -3.49 19.27 -8.47
C PRO A 117 -2.70 18.00 -8.82
N VAL A 118 -2.28 17.26 -7.79
CA VAL A 118 -1.64 15.95 -7.93
C VAL A 118 -2.58 14.89 -7.38
N VAL A 119 -3.14 14.07 -8.26
CA VAL A 119 -4.05 13.01 -7.87
C VAL A 119 -3.29 11.70 -7.71
N THR A 120 -3.40 11.09 -6.52
CA THR A 120 -2.66 9.88 -6.15
C THR A 120 -3.52 8.63 -6.27
N ASP A 121 -2.97 7.56 -6.87
CA ASP A 121 -3.63 6.25 -6.96
C ASP A 121 -3.73 5.55 -5.61
N TYR A 122 -2.81 5.83 -4.73
CA TYR A 122 -2.74 5.25 -3.39
C TYR A 122 -3.07 6.31 -2.35
N PRO A 123 -4.23 6.22 -1.69
CA PRO A 123 -4.58 7.18 -0.65
C PRO A 123 -3.66 7.00 0.57
N VAL A 124 -2.83 7.98 0.82
CA VAL A 124 -2.05 8.05 2.05
C VAL A 124 -3.04 8.34 3.19
N TRP A 125 -3.02 7.50 4.22
CA TRP A 125 -3.87 7.66 5.40
C TRP A 125 -5.39 7.73 5.12
N GLY A 126 -5.85 6.97 4.12
CA GLY A 126 -7.28 6.84 3.84
C GLY A 126 -7.92 7.96 3.02
N GLY A 127 -7.11 8.75 2.31
CA GLY A 127 -7.58 9.81 1.43
C GLY A 127 -7.89 11.14 2.14
N ASP A 128 -7.32 11.35 3.33
CA ASP A 128 -7.35 12.63 4.02
C ASP A 128 -6.41 13.61 3.30
N LEU A 129 -6.95 14.69 2.72
CA LEU A 129 -6.20 15.69 1.98
C LEU A 129 -5.06 16.30 2.80
N GLU A 130 -5.28 16.55 4.07
CA GLU A 130 -4.26 17.10 4.97
C GLU A 130 -3.09 16.13 5.15
N ALA A 131 -3.38 14.82 5.24
CA ALA A 131 -2.37 13.78 5.33
C ALA A 131 -1.63 13.56 4.01
N GLU A 132 -2.29 13.68 2.88
CA GLU A 132 -1.70 13.61 1.54
C GLU A 132 -0.68 14.75 1.35
N ASN A 133 -1.09 15.99 1.65
CA ASN A 133 -0.20 17.17 1.54
C ASN A 133 0.97 17.08 2.53
N ALA A 134 0.74 16.62 3.77
CA ALA A 134 1.80 16.40 4.75
C ALA A 134 2.81 15.35 4.31
N PHE A 135 2.38 14.34 3.52
CA PHE A 135 3.28 13.36 2.93
C PHE A 135 4.26 14.03 1.94
N PHE A 136 3.76 14.82 0.99
CA PHE A 136 4.58 15.50 0.00
C PHE A 136 5.51 16.53 0.65
N LEU A 137 5.03 17.30 1.61
CA LEU A 137 5.85 18.26 2.36
C LEU A 137 7.01 17.55 3.08
N ARG A 138 6.77 16.35 3.59
CA ARG A 138 7.80 15.57 4.30
C ARG A 138 8.87 14.97 3.38
N TYR A 139 8.49 14.48 2.22
CA TYR A 139 9.37 13.68 1.36
C TYR A 139 9.88 14.45 0.14
N ALA A 140 9.17 15.46 -0.33
CA ALA A 140 9.55 16.26 -1.48
C ALA A 140 9.92 17.71 -1.11
N ASP A 141 9.77 18.10 0.17
CA ASP A 141 9.93 19.49 0.64
C ASP A 141 9.10 20.48 -0.21
N THR A 142 7.98 20.00 -0.72
CA THR A 142 7.12 20.71 -1.66
C THR A 142 5.71 20.80 -1.09
N ASP A 143 5.15 22.01 -1.08
CA ASP A 143 3.74 22.22 -0.79
C ASP A 143 2.95 21.90 -2.07
N THR A 144 2.24 20.78 -2.06
CA THR A 144 1.49 20.28 -3.21
C THR A 144 -0.01 20.33 -2.93
N ASN A 145 -0.81 20.50 -3.99
CA ASN A 145 -2.25 20.32 -3.93
C ASN A 145 -2.59 18.84 -4.22
N ALA A 146 -2.38 17.95 -3.24
CA ALA A 146 -2.52 16.51 -3.41
C ALA A 146 -3.93 16.02 -3.07
N HIS A 147 -4.49 15.15 -3.89
CA HIS A 147 -5.81 14.56 -3.75
C HIS A 147 -5.76 13.04 -3.95
N SER A 148 -6.60 12.28 -3.27
CA SER A 148 -6.79 10.88 -3.61
C SER A 148 -7.67 10.73 -4.87
N LEU A 149 -7.35 9.75 -5.71
CA LEU A 149 -8.10 9.47 -6.93
C LEU A 149 -9.60 9.22 -6.67
N ALA A 150 -9.92 8.55 -5.56
CA ALA A 150 -11.29 8.24 -5.20
C ALA A 150 -12.09 9.50 -4.82
N LEU A 151 -11.48 10.45 -4.10
CA LEU A 151 -12.12 11.73 -3.75
C LEU A 151 -12.21 12.61 -4.99
N TRP A 152 -11.16 12.71 -5.78
CA TRP A 152 -11.15 13.50 -7.01
C TRP A 152 -12.29 13.11 -7.97
N ARG A 153 -12.49 11.82 -8.20
CA ARG A 153 -13.57 11.33 -9.08
C ARG A 153 -14.99 11.56 -8.52
N ALA A 154 -15.12 11.80 -7.22
CA ALA A 154 -16.41 12.06 -6.58
C ALA A 154 -16.84 13.52 -6.62
N GLU A 155 -15.93 14.44 -6.96
CA GLU A 155 -16.14 15.89 -6.96
C GLU A 155 -16.09 16.42 -8.40
N SER A 156 -16.65 17.62 -8.62
CA SER A 156 -16.53 18.32 -9.90
C SER A 156 -15.36 19.28 -9.82
N HIS A 157 -14.45 19.22 -10.76
CA HIS A 157 -13.26 20.05 -10.83
C HIS A 157 -13.23 20.82 -12.16
N ASP A 158 -12.84 22.09 -12.09
CA ASP A 158 -12.71 22.97 -13.24
C ASP A 158 -11.24 23.19 -13.66
N GLU A 159 -10.31 22.42 -13.07
CA GLU A 159 -8.88 22.54 -13.33
C GLU A 159 -8.53 22.03 -14.74
N ALA A 160 -7.82 22.88 -15.49
CA ALA A 160 -7.41 22.57 -16.86
C ALA A 160 -6.24 21.59 -16.95
N THR A 161 -5.44 21.46 -15.89
CA THR A 161 -4.26 20.60 -15.87
C THR A 161 -4.18 19.90 -14.52
N VAL A 162 -4.15 18.57 -14.57
CA VAL A 162 -4.06 17.71 -13.40
C VAL A 162 -2.93 16.72 -13.61
N CYS A 163 -2.12 16.47 -12.59
CA CYS A 163 -1.12 15.43 -12.62
C CYS A 163 -1.64 14.18 -11.90
N ARG A 164 -1.38 13.02 -12.47
CA ARG A 164 -1.62 11.73 -11.81
C ARG A 164 -0.30 11.13 -11.34
N LEU A 165 -0.23 10.79 -10.08
CA LEU A 165 0.87 10.04 -9.47
C LEU A 165 0.42 8.62 -9.21
N GLY A 166 1.00 7.69 -9.94
CA GLY A 166 0.67 6.27 -9.84
C GLY A 166 1.85 5.42 -9.39
N PHE A 167 1.58 4.12 -9.21
CA PHE A 167 2.60 3.14 -8.88
C PHE A 167 2.30 1.79 -9.54
N ALA A 168 3.33 0.96 -9.68
CA ALA A 168 3.18 -0.44 -10.04
C ALA A 168 4.13 -1.29 -9.18
N LEU A 169 3.56 -2.30 -8.53
CA LEU A 169 4.32 -3.25 -7.72
C LEU A 169 4.64 -4.49 -8.55
N GLY A 170 5.91 -4.77 -8.72
CA GLY A 170 6.37 -5.95 -9.42
C GLY A 170 6.31 -7.23 -8.59
N SER A 171 6.91 -8.29 -9.11
CA SER A 171 7.02 -9.57 -8.40
C SER A 171 7.93 -9.47 -7.18
N ASP A 172 8.88 -8.54 -7.20
CA ASP A 172 9.80 -8.24 -6.10
C ASP A 172 9.98 -6.72 -5.94
N LYS A 173 10.72 -6.30 -4.89
CA LYS A 173 10.97 -4.89 -4.59
C LYS A 173 11.87 -4.17 -5.61
N ARG A 174 12.51 -4.89 -6.52
CA ARG A 174 13.38 -4.31 -7.55
C ARG A 174 12.59 -3.77 -8.72
N THR A 175 11.38 -4.29 -8.89
CA THR A 175 10.47 -3.96 -9.98
C THR A 175 9.31 -3.05 -9.53
N ASP A 176 9.34 -2.57 -8.28
CA ASP A 176 8.40 -1.56 -7.81
C ASP A 176 8.78 -0.20 -8.40
N ILE A 177 7.81 0.50 -8.97
CA ILE A 177 8.00 1.83 -9.55
C ILE A 177 6.89 2.77 -9.08
N SER A 178 7.21 4.07 -9.03
CA SER A 178 6.20 5.13 -9.05
C SER A 178 6.40 6.01 -10.29
N TRP A 179 5.35 6.67 -10.72
CA TRP A 179 5.40 7.50 -11.91
C TRP A 179 4.48 8.70 -11.76
N LEU A 180 4.84 9.79 -12.40
CA LEU A 180 4.05 11.01 -12.52
C LEU A 180 3.80 11.30 -13.99
N GLY A 181 2.57 11.66 -14.33
CA GLY A 181 2.19 12.10 -15.67
C GLY A 181 1.09 13.16 -15.62
N THR A 182 0.97 13.95 -16.68
CA THR A 182 -0.14 14.89 -16.84
C THR A 182 -1.36 14.14 -17.36
N ALA A 183 -2.51 14.28 -16.70
CA ALA A 183 -3.75 13.65 -17.12
C ALA A 183 -4.13 14.08 -18.55
N ALA A 184 -4.54 13.12 -19.37
CA ALA A 184 -4.94 13.34 -20.76
C ALA A 184 -6.46 13.17 -20.96
N ASP A 185 -7.17 12.72 -19.94
CA ASP A 185 -8.63 12.56 -19.95
C ASP A 185 -9.22 12.88 -18.56
N ASP A 186 -10.52 13.17 -18.53
CA ASP A 186 -11.23 13.56 -17.31
C ASP A 186 -11.32 12.42 -16.25
N ASN A 187 -11.17 11.17 -16.68
CA ASN A 187 -11.18 10.01 -15.79
C ASN A 187 -9.80 9.72 -15.19
N LEU A 188 -8.77 10.41 -15.64
CA LEU A 188 -7.37 10.19 -15.24
C LEU A 188 -6.83 8.79 -15.59
N ASP A 189 -7.45 8.11 -16.56
CA ASP A 189 -7.05 6.78 -17.00
C ASP A 189 -5.80 6.83 -17.87
N THR A 190 -5.65 7.90 -18.63
CA THR A 190 -4.51 8.12 -19.52
C THR A 190 -3.71 9.34 -19.12
N VAL A 191 -2.39 9.27 -19.32
CA VAL A 191 -1.43 10.31 -18.96
C VAL A 191 -0.42 10.55 -20.07
N THR A 192 0.10 11.77 -20.13
CA THR A 192 1.18 12.21 -21.03
C THR A 192 2.35 12.74 -20.21
N ALA A 193 3.47 13.03 -20.86
CA ALA A 193 4.68 13.56 -20.21
C ALA A 193 5.12 12.74 -18.98
N VAL A 194 5.15 11.40 -19.11
CA VAL A 194 5.37 10.50 -17.99
C VAL A 194 6.83 10.45 -17.59
N THR A 195 7.08 10.68 -16.31
CA THR A 195 8.35 10.42 -15.63
C THR A 195 8.17 9.26 -14.64
N VAL A 196 9.09 8.30 -14.67
CA VAL A 196 9.06 7.10 -13.86
C VAL A 196 10.24 7.12 -12.88
N TYR A 197 9.98 6.86 -11.62
CA TYR A 197 11.00 6.58 -10.62
C TYR A 197 11.31 5.09 -10.57
N LEU A 198 12.58 4.77 -10.68
CA LEU A 198 13.13 3.43 -10.52
C LEU A 198 13.93 3.36 -9.21
N PRO A 199 13.67 2.40 -8.33
CA PRO A 199 14.41 2.25 -7.09
C PRO A 199 15.87 1.89 -7.37
N LYS A 200 16.76 2.18 -6.43
CA LYS A 200 18.22 1.95 -6.52
C LYS A 200 18.58 0.51 -6.92
N GLN A 201 17.78 -0.47 -6.50
CA GLN A 201 17.97 -1.90 -6.78
C GLN A 201 17.37 -2.37 -8.10
N ALA A 202 16.75 -1.50 -8.90
CA ALA A 202 16.23 -1.86 -10.21
C ALA A 202 17.35 -2.40 -11.12
N ASP A 203 17.02 -3.40 -11.94
CA ASP A 203 17.98 -3.93 -12.90
C ASP A 203 18.17 -2.90 -14.05
N PRO A 204 19.40 -2.40 -14.29
CA PRO A 204 19.66 -1.48 -15.38
C PRO A 204 19.42 -2.08 -16.77
N ALA A 205 19.40 -3.41 -16.89
CA ALA A 205 19.06 -4.12 -18.11
C ALA A 205 17.56 -4.38 -18.29
N GLY A 206 16.74 -3.92 -17.33
CA GLY A 206 15.30 -4.05 -17.38
C GLY A 206 14.64 -3.28 -18.52
N THR A 207 13.37 -3.56 -18.74
CA THR A 207 12.54 -2.90 -19.76
C THR A 207 11.28 -2.29 -19.12
N LEU A 208 10.87 -1.11 -19.58
CA LEU A 208 9.57 -0.55 -19.25
C LEU A 208 8.53 -1.03 -20.27
N ALA A 209 7.47 -1.64 -19.77
CA ALA A 209 6.30 -2.03 -20.56
C ALA A 209 5.13 -1.12 -20.22
N TYR A 210 4.41 -0.64 -21.21
CA TYR A 210 3.24 0.21 -21.08
C TYR A 210 2.38 0.15 -22.34
N THR A 211 1.15 0.63 -22.23
CA THR A 211 0.20 0.69 -23.35
C THR A 211 -0.15 2.16 -23.64
N THR A 212 -0.10 2.55 -24.90
CA THR A 212 -0.64 3.84 -25.35
C THR A 212 -2.03 3.67 -25.92
N ARG A 213 -2.88 4.69 -25.78
CA ARG A 213 -4.23 4.73 -26.36
C ARG A 213 -4.34 5.88 -27.35
N ALA A 214 -4.63 5.55 -28.61
CA ALA A 214 -4.87 6.55 -29.64
C ALA A 214 -6.28 7.20 -29.50
N ALA A 215 -6.51 8.30 -30.18
CA ALA A 215 -7.78 9.03 -30.14
C ALA A 215 -9.00 8.21 -30.61
N ASP A 216 -8.78 7.20 -31.44
CA ASP A 216 -9.81 6.25 -31.90
C ASP A 216 -10.07 5.11 -30.91
N GLY A 217 -9.39 5.10 -29.75
CA GLY A 217 -9.48 4.07 -28.74
C GLY A 217 -8.57 2.85 -28.98
N THR A 218 -7.80 2.84 -30.06
CA THR A 218 -6.85 1.73 -30.33
C THR A 218 -5.73 1.73 -29.32
N GLU A 219 -5.48 0.58 -28.71
CA GLU A 219 -4.40 0.37 -27.74
C GLU A 219 -3.21 -0.32 -28.39
N THR A 220 -2.01 0.18 -28.10
CA THR A 220 -0.75 -0.37 -28.59
C THR A 220 0.20 -0.61 -27.43
N GLU A 221 0.66 -1.86 -27.29
CA GLU A 221 1.67 -2.20 -26.28
C GLU A 221 3.07 -1.83 -26.73
N HIS A 222 3.84 -1.27 -25.80
CA HIS A 222 5.24 -0.89 -25.99
C HIS A 222 6.10 -1.59 -24.94
N THR A 223 7.33 -1.86 -25.35
CA THR A 223 8.39 -2.35 -24.44
C THR A 223 9.67 -1.65 -24.81
N GLN A 224 10.22 -0.86 -23.89
CA GLN A 224 11.42 -0.05 -24.13
C GLN A 224 12.53 -0.43 -23.16
N PRO A 225 13.75 -0.76 -23.63
CA PRO A 225 14.90 -0.98 -22.78
C PRO A 225 15.25 0.29 -21.99
N LEU A 226 15.51 0.16 -20.70
CA LEU A 226 15.89 1.30 -19.84
C LEU A 226 17.12 2.04 -20.37
N ALA A 227 18.06 1.30 -20.98
CA ALA A 227 19.30 1.87 -21.52
C ALA A 227 19.08 2.88 -22.67
N GLU A 228 17.92 2.86 -23.34
CA GLU A 228 17.57 3.75 -24.46
C GLU A 228 16.81 4.99 -24.00
N LEU A 229 16.40 5.04 -22.73
CA LEU A 229 15.61 6.13 -22.18
C LEU A 229 16.49 7.20 -21.53
N ALA A 230 16.00 8.44 -21.55
CA ALA A 230 16.65 9.55 -20.82
C ALA A 230 16.58 9.29 -19.31
N GLN A 231 17.73 9.25 -18.66
CA GLN A 231 17.85 8.92 -17.25
C GLN A 231 18.54 10.04 -16.46
N THR A 232 18.00 10.36 -15.31
CA THR A 232 18.59 11.27 -14.32
C THR A 232 18.77 10.56 -13.00
N LYS A 233 19.98 10.55 -12.46
CA LYS A 233 20.26 9.97 -11.12
C LYS A 233 19.74 10.88 -10.04
N ALA A 234 18.97 10.32 -9.11
CA ALA A 234 18.49 11.01 -7.93
C ALA A 234 19.49 10.90 -6.76
N GLU A 235 19.41 11.83 -5.80
CA GLU A 235 20.28 11.85 -4.63
C GLU A 235 20.12 10.62 -3.73
N ASN A 236 18.92 10.07 -3.62
CA ASN A 236 18.63 8.84 -2.89
C ASN A 236 19.19 7.57 -3.57
N GLY A 237 19.83 7.73 -4.73
CA GLY A 237 20.46 6.67 -5.51
C GLY A 237 19.51 5.95 -6.48
N GLY A 238 18.23 6.31 -6.52
CA GLY A 238 17.28 5.89 -7.54
C GLY A 238 17.53 6.59 -8.88
N THR A 239 16.66 6.36 -9.85
CA THR A 239 16.79 6.92 -11.19
C THR A 239 15.43 7.41 -11.66
N LEU A 240 15.35 8.64 -12.14
CA LEU A 240 14.21 9.16 -12.87
C LEU A 240 14.39 8.90 -14.37
N VAL A 241 13.34 8.39 -15.00
CA VAL A 241 13.31 8.05 -16.42
C VAL A 241 12.13 8.75 -17.08
N THR A 242 12.38 9.52 -18.14
CA THR A 242 11.31 10.18 -18.88
C THR A 242 10.97 9.37 -20.13
N LEU A 243 9.69 9.07 -20.29
CA LEU A 243 9.20 8.37 -21.48
C LEU A 243 9.06 9.35 -22.65
N PRO A 244 9.54 8.98 -23.86
CA PRO A 244 9.54 9.87 -25.04
C PRO A 244 8.17 9.94 -25.72
N GLU A 245 7.18 9.19 -25.24
CA GLU A 245 5.89 9.06 -25.91
C GLU A 245 5.09 10.36 -25.91
N THR A 246 4.52 10.67 -27.07
CA THR A 246 3.57 11.77 -27.25
C THR A 246 2.12 11.33 -27.19
N ALA A 247 1.85 10.03 -27.40
CA ALA A 247 0.53 9.44 -27.26
C ALA A 247 0.20 9.17 -25.78
N PRO A 248 -1.07 9.34 -25.37
CA PRO A 248 -1.47 9.08 -24.00
C PRO A 248 -1.18 7.63 -23.57
N ILE A 249 -0.55 7.48 -22.41
CA ILE A 249 -0.21 6.19 -21.80
C ILE A 249 -1.34 5.81 -20.83
N VAL A 250 -1.81 4.57 -20.90
CA VAL A 250 -2.75 4.01 -19.92
C VAL A 250 -1.98 3.72 -18.63
N GLY A 251 -2.20 4.54 -17.59
CA GLY A 251 -1.39 4.56 -16.37
C GLY A 251 -1.25 3.19 -15.69
N ASP A 252 -2.34 2.43 -15.59
CA ASP A 252 -2.38 1.12 -14.92
C ASP A 252 -1.61 0.01 -15.68
N THR A 253 -1.14 0.28 -16.90
CA THR A 253 -0.37 -0.69 -17.70
C THR A 253 1.15 -0.54 -17.52
N LEU A 254 1.59 0.56 -16.91
CA LEU A 254 3.00 0.88 -16.76
C LEU A 254 3.65 -0.05 -15.73
N ARG A 255 4.70 -0.76 -16.14
CA ARG A 255 5.39 -1.74 -15.28
C ARG A 255 6.85 -1.92 -15.70
N LEU A 256 7.70 -2.20 -14.72
CA LEU A 256 9.09 -2.61 -14.94
C LEU A 256 9.19 -4.13 -15.04
N GLN A 257 9.85 -4.59 -16.08
CA GLN A 257 10.19 -6.00 -16.33
C GLN A 257 11.70 -6.16 -16.27
N SER A 258 12.16 -7.09 -15.45
CA SER A 258 13.58 -7.46 -15.29
C SER A 258 13.87 -8.83 -15.87
#